data_8a9f176c4c707df440bd4f363e889e49
#
_entry.id   8a9f176c4c707df440bd4f363e889e49
#
_cell.length_a   1.000
_cell.length_b   1.000
_cell.length_c   1.000
_cell.angle_alpha   90.00
_cell.angle_beta   90.00
_cell.angle_gamma   90.00
#
_symmetry.space_group_name_H-M   'P 1'
#
loop_
_entity.id
_entity.type
_entity.pdbx_description
1 polymer ?
#
loop_
_entity_poly.entity_id
_entity_poly.type
_entity_poly.pdbx_seq_one_letter_code
_entity_poly.pdbx_strand_id
1 'polypeptide(L)'
;MPESNLLLEPVLDWYAESARDLPWRAPGASPWSILVSEIMLQQTPVIRVLPVWTEWMERWPTAAALAGESPGEAVRHWGRLGYPRRALNLHACARAITDQHGGEVPSDHATLLTLPGIGEYTAAAVASFAFKDRHAVLDTNVRRVLARAVRGEEYPPKATTSAERRLAESLLPGADDAPVWAVAVMELGALVCTARAPRCADCPIVDLCAWRLAGKPAYDGPARKGQTYAGTDRQCRGRLLSVLRQAHGPVPKDALDVVWDIAPQRERALDGLIADGLAEVLDDGTYRLPG
;
A
#
# COMPACT_ATOMS: atom_id res chain seq x y z
N MET A 1 31.53 -2.20 -17.03
CA MET A 1 30.93 -1.03 -16.39
C MET A 1 29.43 -1.17 -16.58
N PRO A 2 28.57 -1.16 -15.56
CA PRO A 2 27.14 -1.06 -15.83
C PRO A 2 26.92 0.21 -16.63
N GLU A 3 26.11 0.11 -17.70
CA GLU A 3 25.67 1.30 -18.46
C GLU A 3 25.07 2.29 -17.47
N SER A 4 25.53 3.54 -17.49
CA SER A 4 25.04 4.56 -16.57
C SER A 4 23.53 4.73 -16.76
N ASN A 5 22.76 4.66 -15.67
CA ASN A 5 21.32 4.91 -15.70
C ASN A 5 21.09 6.39 -16.06
N LEU A 6 20.86 6.66 -17.33
CA LEU A 6 20.64 8.03 -17.84
C LEU A 6 19.43 8.74 -17.24
N LEU A 7 18.52 8.00 -16.61
CA LEU A 7 17.33 8.55 -15.96
C LEU A 7 17.64 9.08 -14.55
N LEU A 8 18.79 8.71 -13.96
CA LEU A 8 19.08 8.94 -12.55
C LEU A 8 19.10 10.43 -12.21
N GLU A 9 20.05 11.17 -12.73
CA GLU A 9 20.25 12.59 -12.42
C GLU A 9 18.98 13.43 -12.65
N PRO A 10 18.33 13.37 -13.85
CA PRO A 10 17.11 14.17 -14.07
C PRO A 10 15.98 13.85 -13.11
N VAL A 11 15.84 12.59 -12.69
CA VAL A 11 14.77 12.19 -11.76
C VAL A 11 15.08 12.63 -10.34
N LEU A 12 16.34 12.54 -9.90
CA LEU A 12 16.76 12.99 -8.57
C LEU A 12 16.66 14.52 -8.44
N ASP A 13 17.11 15.27 -9.43
CA ASP A 13 17.01 16.74 -9.44
C ASP A 13 15.55 17.20 -9.37
N TRP A 14 14.70 16.61 -10.21
CA TRP A 14 13.26 16.88 -10.16
C TRP A 14 12.65 16.53 -8.80
N TYR A 15 13.05 15.41 -8.21
CA TYR A 15 12.52 14.98 -6.92
C TYR A 15 12.92 15.93 -5.80
N ALA A 16 14.13 16.44 -5.81
CA ALA A 16 14.62 17.41 -4.83
C ALA A 16 13.74 18.69 -4.77
N GLU A 17 13.17 19.10 -5.93
CA GLU A 17 12.33 20.30 -6.04
C GLU A 17 10.83 20.02 -5.88
N SER A 18 10.37 18.82 -6.25
CA SER A 18 8.97 18.51 -6.45
C SER A 18 8.39 17.48 -5.46
N ALA A 19 9.21 16.96 -4.55
CA ALA A 19 8.79 15.96 -3.57
C ALA A 19 7.65 16.48 -2.69
N ARG A 20 6.60 15.67 -2.50
CA ARG A 20 5.57 15.98 -1.51
C ARG A 20 6.14 15.85 -0.10
N ASP A 21 5.80 16.80 0.75
CA ASP A 21 6.04 16.70 2.18
C ASP A 21 5.06 15.71 2.81
N LEU A 22 5.57 14.51 3.13
CA LEU A 22 4.80 13.44 3.73
C LEU A 22 5.45 13.02 5.04
N PRO A 23 4.69 12.92 6.16
CA PRO A 23 5.27 12.73 7.49
C PRO A 23 6.09 11.42 7.63
N TRP A 24 5.75 10.37 6.89
CA TRP A 24 6.55 9.13 6.85
C TRP A 24 7.83 9.21 6.01
N ARG A 25 8.09 10.37 5.37
CA ARG A 25 9.34 10.71 4.67
C ARG A 25 10.18 11.73 5.42
N ALA A 26 9.66 12.27 6.52
CA ALA A 26 10.34 13.27 7.31
C ALA A 26 11.65 12.71 7.88
N PRO A 27 12.70 13.54 8.05
CA PRO A 27 13.89 13.15 8.78
C PRO A 27 13.51 12.62 10.19
N GLY A 28 13.99 11.43 10.54
CA GLY A 28 13.66 10.82 11.84
C GLY A 28 12.34 10.03 11.90
N ALA A 29 11.63 9.88 10.78
CA ALA A 29 10.48 8.95 10.72
C ALA A 29 10.93 7.54 11.13
N SER A 30 10.23 6.94 12.10
CA SER A 30 10.61 5.63 12.64
C SER A 30 10.34 4.52 11.59
N PRO A 31 11.11 3.40 11.62
CA PRO A 31 10.83 2.25 10.76
C PRO A 31 9.41 1.73 10.90
N TRP A 32 8.83 1.79 12.10
CA TRP A 32 7.43 1.45 12.35
C TRP A 32 6.46 2.37 11.59
N SER A 33 6.66 3.67 11.68
CA SER A 33 5.81 4.66 11.00
C SER A 33 5.84 4.51 9.47
N ILE A 34 7.02 4.18 8.91
CA ILE A 34 7.21 3.90 7.49
C ILE A 34 6.49 2.60 7.12
N LEU A 35 6.65 1.51 7.87
CA LEU A 35 5.97 0.24 7.63
C LEU A 35 4.45 0.40 7.64
N VAL A 36 3.89 1.12 8.61
CA VAL A 36 2.46 1.43 8.68
C VAL A 36 1.99 2.18 7.43
N SER A 37 2.74 3.20 6.99
CA SER A 37 2.40 3.97 5.79
C SER A 37 2.38 3.08 4.53
N GLU A 38 3.38 2.20 4.37
CA GLU A 38 3.49 1.31 3.20
C GLU A 38 2.34 0.30 3.13
N ILE A 39 1.88 -0.21 4.27
CA ILE A 39 0.70 -1.09 4.31
C ILE A 39 -0.59 -0.29 4.04
N MET A 40 -0.73 0.92 4.57
CA MET A 40 -1.91 1.75 4.35
C MET A 40 -2.02 2.24 2.90
N LEU A 41 -0.90 2.53 2.25
CA LEU A 41 -0.81 3.02 0.87
C LEU A 41 -1.09 1.94 -0.19
N GLN A 42 -1.11 0.65 0.17
CA GLN A 42 -1.48 -0.41 -0.77
C GLN A 42 -2.88 -0.13 -1.35
N GLN A 43 -2.94 0.20 -2.65
CA GLN A 43 -4.18 0.51 -3.37
C GLN A 43 -5.05 1.63 -2.76
N THR A 44 -4.49 2.49 -1.92
CA THR A 44 -5.20 3.58 -1.26
C THR A 44 -4.46 4.91 -1.51
N PRO A 45 -5.14 5.95 -2.03
CA PRO A 45 -4.52 7.24 -2.27
C PRO A 45 -4.03 7.92 -1.00
N VAL A 46 -2.91 8.65 -1.09
CA VAL A 46 -2.28 9.41 0.02
C VAL A 46 -3.28 10.28 0.77
N ILE A 47 -4.14 11.02 0.06
CA ILE A 47 -5.14 11.92 0.68
C ILE A 47 -6.10 11.20 1.64
N ARG A 48 -6.32 9.89 1.45
CA ARG A 48 -7.14 9.08 2.36
C ARG A 48 -6.31 8.44 3.48
N VAL A 49 -5.04 8.16 3.21
CA VAL A 49 -4.14 7.53 4.17
C VAL A 49 -3.67 8.52 5.22
N LEU A 50 -3.27 9.72 4.80
CA LEU A 50 -2.64 10.70 5.67
C LEU A 50 -3.39 10.94 6.99
N PRO A 51 -4.70 11.26 7.01
CA PRO A 51 -5.40 11.51 8.28
C PRO A 51 -5.48 10.26 9.18
N VAL A 52 -5.66 9.06 8.60
CA VAL A 52 -5.73 7.82 9.35
C VAL A 52 -4.35 7.43 9.90
N TRP A 53 -3.31 7.60 9.11
CA TRP A 53 -1.95 7.36 9.54
C TRP A 53 -1.53 8.28 10.70
N THR A 54 -1.90 9.56 10.65
CA THR A 54 -1.64 10.52 11.73
C THR A 54 -2.30 10.06 13.02
N GLU A 55 -3.61 9.73 12.99
CA GLU A 55 -4.33 9.17 14.14
C GLU A 55 -3.66 7.90 14.68
N TRP A 56 -3.20 7.00 13.79
CA TRP A 56 -2.53 5.78 14.18
C TRP A 56 -1.19 6.03 14.85
N MET A 57 -0.41 6.99 14.38
CA MET A 57 0.90 7.33 14.99
C MET A 57 0.75 8.04 16.33
N GLU A 58 -0.31 8.81 16.53
CA GLU A 58 -0.65 9.38 17.82
C GLU A 58 -1.07 8.30 18.82
N ARG A 59 -1.89 7.33 18.39
CA ARG A 59 -2.42 6.27 19.24
C ARG A 59 -1.41 5.13 19.45
N TRP A 60 -0.72 4.71 18.41
CA TRP A 60 0.20 3.57 18.39
C TRP A 60 1.55 3.94 17.77
N PRO A 61 2.35 4.74 18.46
CA PRO A 61 3.64 5.21 17.93
C PRO A 61 4.70 4.11 17.77
N THR A 62 4.45 2.92 18.32
CA THR A 62 5.34 1.75 18.25
C THR A 62 4.56 0.48 17.92
N ALA A 63 5.27 -0.55 17.45
CA ALA A 63 4.68 -1.87 17.21
C ALA A 63 4.09 -2.46 18.51
N ALA A 64 4.80 -2.32 19.63
CA ALA A 64 4.35 -2.80 20.93
C ALA A 64 3.04 -2.13 21.40
N ALA A 65 2.85 -0.84 21.11
CA ALA A 65 1.61 -0.14 21.44
C ALA A 65 0.41 -0.72 20.69
N LEU A 66 0.55 -1.05 19.39
CA LEU A 66 -0.51 -1.71 18.63
C LEU A 66 -0.71 -3.18 19.04
N ALA A 67 0.38 -3.89 19.33
CA ALA A 67 0.35 -5.30 19.76
C ALA A 67 -0.39 -5.51 21.08
N GLY A 68 -0.41 -4.50 21.95
CA GLY A 68 -1.12 -4.50 23.24
C GLY A 68 -2.64 -4.29 23.13
N GLU A 69 -3.14 -3.89 21.97
CA GLU A 69 -4.56 -3.69 21.72
C GLU A 69 -5.22 -4.95 21.16
N SER A 70 -6.55 -4.99 21.16
CA SER A 70 -7.27 -6.03 20.41
C SER A 70 -7.17 -5.82 18.90
N PRO A 71 -7.20 -6.88 18.09
CA PRO A 71 -7.23 -6.73 16.63
C PRO A 71 -8.46 -5.95 16.14
N GLY A 72 -9.56 -5.97 16.92
CA GLY A 72 -10.76 -5.18 16.64
C GLY A 72 -10.51 -3.67 16.68
N GLU A 73 -9.65 -3.19 17.58
CA GLU A 73 -9.29 -1.77 17.62
C GLU A 73 -8.50 -1.35 16.38
N ALA A 74 -7.58 -2.20 15.90
CA ALA A 74 -6.93 -1.95 14.62
C ALA A 74 -7.95 -1.85 13.46
N VAL A 75 -8.95 -2.74 13.41
CA VAL A 75 -10.03 -2.70 12.41
C VAL A 75 -10.91 -1.47 12.59
N ARG A 76 -11.20 -1.05 13.82
CA ARG A 76 -11.99 0.14 14.16
C ARG A 76 -11.32 1.40 13.59
N HIS A 77 -10.06 1.63 13.94
CA HIS A 77 -9.27 2.79 13.54
C HIS A 77 -8.74 2.73 12.08
N TRP A 78 -8.85 1.56 11.41
CA TRP A 78 -8.63 1.48 9.96
C TRP A 78 -9.67 2.27 9.17
N GLY A 79 -10.82 2.49 9.75
CA GLY A 79 -11.87 3.33 9.21
C GLY A 79 -12.27 2.92 7.79
N ARG A 80 -12.25 3.89 6.87
CA ARG A 80 -12.74 3.73 5.49
C ARG A 80 -11.62 3.53 4.47
N LEU A 81 -10.41 3.11 4.86
CA LEU A 81 -9.29 2.91 3.91
C LEU A 81 -9.55 1.83 2.87
N GLY A 82 -10.47 0.90 3.17
CA GLY A 82 -10.74 -0.27 2.31
C GLY A 82 -9.79 -1.43 2.61
N TYR A 83 -10.12 -2.62 2.08
CA TYR A 83 -9.35 -3.85 2.32
C TYR A 83 -9.00 -4.07 3.81
N PRO A 84 -10.01 -4.18 4.69
CA PRO A 84 -9.82 -4.10 6.15
C PRO A 84 -8.97 -5.25 6.74
N ARG A 85 -8.78 -6.37 6.02
CA ARG A 85 -7.83 -7.43 6.42
C ARG A 85 -6.40 -6.94 6.58
N ARG A 86 -6.05 -5.80 5.94
CA ARG A 86 -4.74 -5.19 6.14
C ARG A 86 -4.54 -4.68 7.58
N ALA A 87 -5.62 -4.25 8.23
CA ALA A 87 -5.55 -3.87 9.65
C ALA A 87 -5.21 -5.07 10.53
N LEU A 88 -5.85 -6.23 10.28
CA LEU A 88 -5.54 -7.47 10.99
C LEU A 88 -4.12 -7.94 10.73
N ASN A 89 -3.67 -7.90 9.48
CA ASN A 89 -2.31 -8.25 9.12
C ASN A 89 -1.29 -7.32 9.80
N LEU A 90 -1.57 -6.02 9.85
CA LEU A 90 -0.68 -5.04 10.51
C LEU A 90 -0.64 -5.25 12.02
N HIS A 91 -1.78 -5.59 12.64
CA HIS A 91 -1.82 -5.97 14.06
C HIS A 91 -1.01 -7.25 14.32
N ALA A 92 -1.20 -8.30 13.50
CA ALA A 92 -0.42 -9.53 13.60
C ALA A 92 1.09 -9.28 13.36
N CYS A 93 1.42 -8.39 12.42
CA CYS A 93 2.79 -7.93 12.19
C CYS A 93 3.38 -7.23 13.41
N ALA A 94 2.63 -6.33 14.04
CA ALA A 94 3.03 -5.64 15.27
C ALA A 94 3.31 -6.62 16.41
N ARG A 95 2.46 -7.64 16.58
CA ARG A 95 2.70 -8.71 17.56
C ARG A 95 3.97 -9.49 17.24
N ALA A 96 4.17 -9.90 15.99
CA ALA A 96 5.38 -10.63 15.60
C ALA A 96 6.65 -9.80 15.84
N ILE A 97 6.62 -8.50 15.51
CA ILE A 97 7.73 -7.57 15.80
C ILE A 97 8.00 -7.49 17.31
N THR A 98 6.95 -7.39 18.12
CA THR A 98 7.09 -7.28 19.57
C THR A 98 7.63 -8.58 20.18
N ASP A 99 7.04 -9.71 19.81
CA ASP A 99 7.34 -11.01 20.44
C ASP A 99 8.66 -11.62 19.96
N GLN A 100 9.08 -11.36 18.71
CA GLN A 100 10.21 -12.04 18.07
C GLN A 100 11.41 -11.12 17.81
N HIS A 101 11.18 -9.79 17.77
CA HIS A 101 12.21 -8.80 17.43
C HIS A 101 12.34 -7.67 18.45
N GLY A 102 11.92 -7.91 19.72
CA GLY A 102 12.08 -6.95 20.81
C GLY A 102 11.35 -5.62 20.63
N GLY A 103 10.32 -5.58 19.77
CA GLY A 103 9.54 -4.38 19.46
C GLY A 103 10.13 -3.50 18.34
N GLU A 104 11.28 -3.87 17.79
CA GLU A 104 11.97 -3.14 16.72
C GLU A 104 11.69 -3.79 15.37
N VAL A 105 11.37 -2.97 14.36
CA VAL A 105 11.19 -3.44 12.97
C VAL A 105 12.52 -3.98 12.47
N PRO A 106 12.60 -5.25 12.02
CA PRO A 106 13.85 -5.80 11.52
C PRO A 106 14.30 -5.08 10.24
N SER A 107 15.63 -4.88 10.10
CA SER A 107 16.20 -4.22 8.93
C SER A 107 16.44 -5.17 7.76
N ASP A 108 16.67 -6.44 8.04
CA ASP A 108 16.98 -7.44 7.02
C ASP A 108 15.76 -7.80 6.17
N HIS A 109 15.91 -7.70 4.84
CA HIS A 109 14.83 -7.96 3.87
C HIS A 109 14.23 -9.37 3.99
N ALA A 110 15.06 -10.40 4.21
CA ALA A 110 14.58 -11.77 4.35
C ALA A 110 13.74 -11.95 5.62
N THR A 111 14.16 -11.31 6.72
CA THR A 111 13.41 -11.29 7.97
C THR A 111 12.09 -10.52 7.82
N LEU A 112 12.10 -9.37 7.14
CA LEU A 112 10.87 -8.63 6.84
C LEU A 112 9.83 -9.47 6.10
N LEU A 113 10.24 -10.31 5.17
CA LEU A 113 9.36 -11.23 4.42
C LEU A 113 8.68 -12.29 5.30
N THR A 114 9.19 -12.59 6.48
CA THR A 114 8.58 -13.54 7.42
C THR A 114 7.42 -12.94 8.21
N LEU A 115 7.32 -11.61 8.25
CA LEU A 115 6.30 -10.91 9.02
C LEU A 115 4.90 -11.03 8.38
N PRO A 116 3.83 -11.17 9.17
CA PRO A 116 2.47 -11.26 8.68
C PRO A 116 2.08 -10.09 7.79
N GLY A 117 1.60 -10.38 6.56
CA GLY A 117 1.13 -9.37 5.62
C GLY A 117 2.22 -8.59 4.89
N ILE A 118 3.48 -8.90 5.11
CA ILE A 118 4.62 -8.32 4.40
C ILE A 118 4.98 -9.18 3.18
N GLY A 119 4.82 -8.61 2.00
CA GLY A 119 5.25 -9.21 0.74
C GLY A 119 6.49 -8.52 0.18
N GLU A 120 7.00 -9.04 -0.94
CA GLU A 120 8.20 -8.55 -1.64
C GLU A 120 8.28 -7.02 -1.77
N TYR A 121 7.16 -6.40 -2.20
CA TYR A 121 7.12 -4.94 -2.31
C TYR A 121 7.34 -4.26 -0.96
N THR A 122 6.56 -4.66 0.06
CA THR A 122 6.62 -3.98 1.37
C THR A 122 7.96 -4.22 2.06
N ALA A 123 8.51 -5.43 1.97
CA ALA A 123 9.84 -5.72 2.50
C ALA A 123 10.92 -4.86 1.84
N ALA A 124 10.94 -4.78 0.51
CA ALA A 124 11.88 -3.93 -0.23
C ALA A 124 11.70 -2.44 0.09
N ALA A 125 10.45 -1.97 0.19
CA ALA A 125 10.14 -0.58 0.52
C ALA A 125 10.61 -0.22 1.94
N VAL A 126 10.31 -1.05 2.94
CA VAL A 126 10.74 -0.81 4.32
C VAL A 126 12.26 -0.88 4.45
N ALA A 127 12.93 -1.90 3.89
CA ALA A 127 14.38 -2.00 3.88
C ALA A 127 15.03 -0.75 3.24
N SER A 128 14.50 -0.30 2.10
CA SER A 128 15.01 0.87 1.39
C SER A 128 14.71 2.18 2.11
N PHE A 129 13.46 2.41 2.53
CA PHE A 129 13.05 3.74 3.03
C PHE A 129 13.44 3.95 4.51
N ALA A 130 13.33 2.91 5.33
CA ALA A 130 13.65 3.00 6.76
C ALA A 130 15.14 2.78 7.06
N PHE A 131 15.76 1.83 6.36
CA PHE A 131 17.12 1.38 6.69
C PHE A 131 18.17 1.77 5.63
N LYS A 132 17.73 2.44 4.56
CA LYS A 132 18.58 2.92 3.46
C LYS A 132 19.26 1.80 2.68
N ASP A 133 18.73 0.60 2.72
CA ASP A 133 19.25 -0.52 1.95
C ASP A 133 18.95 -0.39 0.45
N ARG A 134 19.84 -0.96 -0.35
CA ARG A 134 19.76 -0.94 -1.81
C ARG A 134 18.83 -2.04 -2.32
N HIS A 135 17.55 -1.71 -2.52
CA HIS A 135 16.52 -2.63 -3.05
C HIS A 135 15.74 -2.02 -4.21
N ALA A 136 15.35 -2.87 -5.18
CA ALA A 136 14.43 -2.49 -6.25
C ALA A 136 12.98 -2.47 -5.70
N VAL A 137 12.43 -1.28 -5.51
CA VAL A 137 11.05 -1.09 -5.03
C VAL A 137 10.11 -0.96 -6.21
N LEU A 138 9.28 -1.97 -6.48
CA LEU A 138 8.43 -2.08 -7.66
C LEU A 138 6.93 -1.96 -7.31
N ASP A 139 6.46 -0.74 -7.11
CA ASP A 139 5.03 -0.45 -7.04
C ASP A 139 4.41 -0.25 -8.44
N THR A 140 3.12 0.01 -8.50
CA THR A 140 2.41 0.25 -9.77
C THR A 140 2.87 1.53 -10.48
N ASN A 141 3.41 2.52 -9.75
CA ASN A 141 3.92 3.77 -10.30
C ASN A 141 5.30 3.55 -10.92
N VAL A 142 6.22 2.96 -10.16
CA VAL A 142 7.55 2.61 -10.62
C VAL A 142 7.48 1.71 -11.87
N ARG A 143 6.69 0.64 -11.81
CA ARG A 143 6.49 -0.26 -12.94
C ARG A 143 6.00 0.46 -14.20
N ARG A 144 5.07 1.41 -14.06
CA ARG A 144 4.55 2.20 -15.17
C ARG A 144 5.61 3.16 -15.74
N VAL A 145 6.36 3.83 -14.87
CA VAL A 145 7.47 4.71 -15.30
C VAL A 145 8.50 3.90 -16.11
N LEU A 146 8.96 2.77 -15.58
CA LEU A 146 9.95 1.93 -16.25
C LEU A 146 9.42 1.31 -17.56
N ALA A 147 8.15 0.88 -17.59
CA ALA A 147 7.51 0.40 -18.82
C ALA A 147 7.55 1.47 -19.91
N ARG A 148 7.18 2.71 -19.59
CA ARG A 148 7.16 3.83 -20.55
C ARG A 148 8.55 4.33 -20.88
N ALA A 149 9.36 4.64 -19.87
CA ALA A 149 10.65 5.29 -20.08
C ALA A 149 11.68 4.38 -20.74
N VAL A 150 11.68 3.09 -20.41
CA VAL A 150 12.73 2.15 -20.84
C VAL A 150 12.24 1.17 -21.90
N ARG A 151 11.03 0.59 -21.70
CA ARG A 151 10.52 -0.44 -22.61
C ARG A 151 9.71 0.12 -23.79
N GLY A 152 9.29 1.36 -23.73
CA GLY A 152 8.44 1.97 -24.77
C GLY A 152 6.98 1.48 -24.74
N GLU A 153 6.53 0.87 -23.63
CA GLU A 153 5.20 0.30 -23.46
C GLU A 153 4.31 1.23 -22.62
N GLU A 154 3.04 1.44 -23.01
CA GLU A 154 2.12 2.31 -22.26
C GLU A 154 1.88 1.83 -20.83
N TYR A 155 1.73 0.52 -20.65
CA TYR A 155 1.50 -0.12 -19.36
C TYR A 155 2.36 -1.36 -19.15
N PRO A 156 2.78 -1.61 -17.91
CA PRO A 156 3.46 -2.86 -17.57
C PRO A 156 2.50 -4.06 -17.65
N PRO A 157 2.99 -5.30 -17.69
CA PRO A 157 2.19 -6.52 -17.56
C PRO A 157 1.27 -6.48 -16.33
N LYS A 158 0.21 -7.32 -16.33
CA LYS A 158 -0.77 -7.34 -15.22
C LYS A 158 -0.12 -7.75 -13.89
N ALA A 159 0.71 -8.77 -13.90
CA ALA A 159 1.51 -9.21 -12.74
C ALA A 159 2.98 -8.79 -12.92
N THR A 160 3.70 -8.58 -11.82
CA THR A 160 5.14 -8.29 -11.85
C THR A 160 5.91 -9.49 -12.37
N THR A 161 6.68 -9.28 -13.42
CA THR A 161 7.48 -10.32 -14.07
C THR A 161 8.94 -10.33 -13.60
N SER A 162 9.64 -11.44 -13.80
CA SER A 162 11.09 -11.53 -13.55
C SER A 162 11.89 -10.55 -14.43
N ALA A 163 11.40 -10.26 -15.65
CA ALA A 163 12.03 -9.28 -16.52
C ALA A 163 11.93 -7.85 -15.97
N GLU A 164 10.78 -7.47 -15.37
CA GLU A 164 10.64 -6.17 -14.70
C GLU A 164 11.54 -6.07 -13.47
N ARG A 165 11.67 -7.14 -12.69
CA ARG A 165 12.57 -7.18 -11.51
C ARG A 165 14.03 -6.98 -11.95
N ARG A 166 14.49 -7.72 -12.96
CA ARG A 166 15.86 -7.56 -13.50
C ARG A 166 16.10 -6.17 -14.07
N LEU A 167 15.11 -5.60 -14.77
CA LEU A 167 15.23 -4.22 -15.29
C LEU A 167 15.35 -3.23 -14.15
N ALA A 168 14.48 -3.31 -13.13
CA ALA A 168 14.58 -2.40 -11.99
C ALA A 168 15.90 -2.54 -11.24
N GLU A 169 16.39 -3.76 -11.07
CA GLU A 169 17.68 -4.03 -10.44
C GLU A 169 18.86 -3.46 -11.25
N SER A 170 18.82 -3.56 -12.59
CA SER A 170 19.86 -3.02 -13.45
C SER A 170 19.91 -1.49 -13.48
N LEU A 171 18.81 -0.82 -13.10
CA LEU A 171 18.72 0.63 -13.03
C LEU A 171 18.99 1.19 -11.64
N LEU A 172 19.17 0.33 -10.62
CA LEU A 172 19.50 0.79 -9.28
C LEU A 172 20.89 1.46 -9.27
N PRO A 173 20.99 2.69 -8.76
CA PRO A 173 22.27 3.36 -8.56
C PRO A 173 23.07 2.73 -7.40
N GLY A 174 24.17 3.36 -7.02
CA GLY A 174 24.93 3.04 -5.83
C GLY A 174 24.10 3.07 -4.56
N ALA A 175 24.63 2.50 -3.48
CA ALA A 175 23.89 2.34 -2.22
C ALA A 175 23.35 3.68 -1.67
N ASP A 176 24.10 4.76 -1.81
CA ASP A 176 23.73 6.07 -1.27
C ASP A 176 22.50 6.67 -1.97
N ASP A 177 22.37 6.48 -3.28
CA ASP A 177 21.30 7.05 -4.09
C ASP A 177 20.09 6.11 -4.25
N ALA A 178 20.26 4.80 -4.03
CA ALA A 178 19.23 3.81 -4.30
C ALA A 178 17.91 4.07 -3.54
N PRO A 179 17.93 4.43 -2.24
CA PRO A 179 16.69 4.73 -1.51
C PRO A 179 15.97 5.98 -2.04
N VAL A 180 16.73 7.00 -2.41
CA VAL A 180 16.17 8.26 -2.97
C VAL A 180 15.64 8.00 -4.36
N TRP A 181 16.36 7.26 -5.21
CA TRP A 181 15.91 6.83 -6.52
C TRP A 181 14.57 6.09 -6.46
N ALA A 182 14.42 5.13 -5.55
CA ALA A 182 13.20 4.35 -5.40
C ALA A 182 11.98 5.24 -5.10
N VAL A 183 12.13 6.18 -4.17
CA VAL A 183 11.05 7.14 -3.84
C VAL A 183 10.82 8.12 -4.99
N ALA A 184 11.87 8.62 -5.63
CA ALA A 184 11.79 9.61 -6.71
C ALA A 184 11.04 9.07 -7.94
N VAL A 185 11.34 7.84 -8.38
CA VAL A 185 10.62 7.20 -9.49
C VAL A 185 9.16 6.93 -9.12
N MET A 186 8.89 6.51 -7.89
CA MET A 186 7.52 6.33 -7.39
C MET A 186 6.74 7.65 -7.42
N GLU A 187 7.35 8.75 -6.97
CA GLU A 187 6.74 10.07 -6.95
C GLU A 187 6.51 10.61 -8.37
N LEU A 188 7.48 10.43 -9.28
CA LEU A 188 7.33 10.76 -10.70
C LEU A 188 6.12 10.03 -11.32
N GLY A 189 5.97 8.76 -11.00
CA GLY A 189 4.81 7.98 -11.43
C GLY A 189 3.49 8.47 -10.84
N ALA A 190 3.49 8.89 -9.59
CA ALA A 190 2.30 9.38 -8.90
C ALA A 190 1.85 10.76 -9.38
N LEU A 191 2.79 11.68 -9.64
CA LEU A 191 2.52 13.09 -9.91
C LEU A 191 2.53 13.45 -11.38
N VAL A 192 3.45 12.88 -12.17
CA VAL A 192 3.70 13.27 -13.56
C VAL A 192 3.31 12.16 -14.54
N CYS A 193 3.94 10.99 -14.43
CA CYS A 193 3.71 9.86 -15.31
C CYS A 193 2.47 9.05 -14.89
N THR A 194 1.32 9.73 -14.77
CA THR A 194 0.07 9.13 -14.30
C THR A 194 -0.50 8.10 -15.28
N ALA A 195 -1.42 7.24 -14.79
CA ALA A 195 -1.92 6.12 -15.60
C ALA A 195 -2.71 6.57 -16.83
N ARG A 196 -3.63 7.54 -16.68
CA ARG A 196 -4.57 7.94 -17.75
C ARG A 196 -4.16 9.18 -18.50
N ALA A 197 -3.61 10.18 -17.83
CA ALA A 197 -3.27 11.47 -18.40
C ALA A 197 -1.87 11.91 -17.94
N PRO A 198 -0.79 11.30 -18.46
CA PRO A 198 0.57 11.67 -18.06
C PRO A 198 0.91 13.10 -18.53
N ARG A 199 1.46 13.89 -17.63
CA ARG A 199 1.90 15.28 -17.89
C ARG A 199 3.32 15.27 -18.46
N CYS A 200 3.46 14.80 -19.71
CA CYS A 200 4.76 14.64 -20.34
C CYS A 200 5.53 15.97 -20.55
N ALA A 201 4.83 17.11 -20.59
CA ALA A 201 5.47 18.42 -20.69
C ALA A 201 6.25 18.78 -19.41
N ASP A 202 5.81 18.26 -18.25
CA ASP A 202 6.44 18.50 -16.94
C ASP A 202 7.41 17.36 -16.54
N CYS A 203 7.66 16.42 -17.46
CA CYS A 203 8.43 15.20 -17.12
C CYS A 203 9.95 15.45 -17.29
N PRO A 204 10.76 15.23 -16.23
CA PRO A 204 12.20 15.47 -16.30
C PRO A 204 12.94 14.56 -17.28
N ILE A 205 12.34 13.43 -17.66
CA ILE A 205 12.92 12.43 -18.58
C ILE A 205 12.16 12.34 -19.90
N VAL A 206 11.48 13.41 -20.32
CA VAL A 206 10.64 13.42 -21.52
C VAL A 206 11.42 13.07 -22.78
N ASP A 207 12.64 13.57 -22.92
CA ASP A 207 13.51 13.38 -24.08
C ASP A 207 14.27 12.03 -24.06
N LEU A 208 14.24 11.34 -22.92
CA LEU A 208 14.81 10.00 -22.74
C LEU A 208 13.75 8.90 -22.77
N CYS A 209 12.47 9.27 -22.79
CA CYS A 209 11.36 8.34 -22.63
C CYS A 209 11.07 7.56 -23.92
N ALA A 210 11.39 6.26 -23.95
CA ALA A 210 11.20 5.41 -25.13
C ALA A 210 9.76 5.42 -25.67
N TRP A 211 8.75 5.38 -24.78
CA TRP A 211 7.34 5.44 -25.18
C TRP A 211 6.98 6.78 -25.85
N ARG A 212 7.50 7.88 -25.33
CA ARG A 212 7.29 9.22 -25.88
C ARG A 212 7.97 9.35 -27.26
N LEU A 213 9.22 8.89 -27.37
CA LEU A 213 9.99 8.92 -28.61
C LEU A 213 9.39 8.04 -29.70
N ALA A 214 8.75 6.92 -29.34
CA ALA A 214 8.02 6.05 -30.24
C ALA A 214 6.62 6.61 -30.66
N GLY A 215 6.27 7.84 -30.29
CA GLY A 215 5.00 8.46 -30.62
C GLY A 215 3.83 8.03 -29.72
N LYS A 216 4.10 7.50 -28.52
CA LYS A 216 3.11 7.03 -27.54
C LYS A 216 2.20 5.91 -28.09
N PRO A 217 2.77 4.77 -28.52
CA PRO A 217 1.95 3.67 -28.99
C PRO A 217 0.92 3.28 -27.93
N ALA A 218 -0.32 3.07 -28.39
CA ALA A 218 -1.42 2.68 -27.53
C ALA A 218 -1.24 1.23 -27.03
N TYR A 219 -1.73 0.96 -25.83
CA TYR A 219 -1.76 -0.38 -25.28
C TYR A 219 -2.69 -1.29 -26.09
N ASP A 220 -2.16 -2.38 -26.61
CA ASP A 220 -2.86 -3.38 -27.44
C ASP A 220 -3.37 -4.60 -26.64
N GLY A 221 -3.13 -4.62 -25.32
CA GLY A 221 -3.54 -5.71 -24.45
C GLY A 221 -5.01 -5.62 -23.97
N PRO A 222 -5.45 -6.58 -23.13
CA PRO A 222 -6.82 -6.65 -22.64
C PRO A 222 -7.28 -5.37 -21.93
N ALA A 223 -8.51 -4.93 -22.22
CA ALA A 223 -9.08 -3.72 -21.63
C ALA A 223 -9.02 -3.73 -20.10
N ARG A 224 -8.53 -2.65 -19.53
CA ARG A 224 -8.44 -2.44 -18.07
C ARG A 224 -9.77 -1.91 -17.55
N LYS A 225 -10.69 -2.81 -17.17
CA LYS A 225 -12.01 -2.44 -16.62
C LYS A 225 -11.85 -2.02 -15.16
N GLY A 226 -12.44 -0.88 -14.80
CA GLY A 226 -12.63 -0.49 -13.41
C GLY A 226 -13.63 -1.43 -12.72
N GLN A 227 -13.43 -1.70 -11.44
CA GLN A 227 -14.41 -2.46 -10.66
C GLN A 227 -15.56 -1.55 -10.23
N THR A 228 -16.80 -1.98 -10.49
CA THR A 228 -17.98 -1.34 -9.88
C THR A 228 -17.96 -1.55 -8.36
N TYR A 229 -18.54 -0.59 -7.64
CA TYR A 229 -18.64 -0.67 -6.17
C TYR A 229 -20.09 -0.74 -5.72
N ALA A 230 -20.96 0.06 -6.34
CA ALA A 230 -22.37 0.12 -5.99
C ALA A 230 -23.08 -1.23 -6.23
N GLY A 231 -23.88 -1.68 -5.26
CA GLY A 231 -24.64 -2.93 -5.33
C GLY A 231 -23.81 -4.22 -5.14
N THR A 232 -22.51 -4.13 -4.87
CA THR A 232 -21.64 -5.31 -4.74
C THR A 232 -21.55 -5.83 -3.31
N ASP A 233 -21.16 -7.10 -3.14
CA ASP A 233 -20.87 -7.69 -1.83
C ASP A 233 -19.79 -6.89 -1.08
N ARG A 234 -18.86 -6.26 -1.79
CA ARG A 234 -17.85 -5.38 -1.18
C ARG A 234 -18.48 -4.15 -0.52
N GLN A 235 -19.50 -3.56 -1.14
CA GLN A 235 -20.24 -2.45 -0.52
C GLN A 235 -21.05 -2.92 0.69
N CYS A 236 -21.74 -4.03 0.57
CA CYS A 236 -22.51 -4.65 1.66
C CYS A 236 -21.61 -4.94 2.87
N ARG A 237 -20.48 -5.63 2.66
CA ARG A 237 -19.47 -5.88 3.70
C ARG A 237 -19.00 -4.59 4.36
N GLY A 238 -18.76 -3.53 3.57
CA GLY A 238 -18.34 -2.23 4.10
C GLY A 238 -19.38 -1.58 5.01
N ARG A 239 -20.69 -1.72 4.70
CA ARG A 239 -21.77 -1.21 5.54
C ARG A 239 -21.91 -1.99 6.83
N LEU A 240 -21.92 -3.32 6.77
CA LEU A 240 -21.94 -4.20 7.95
C LEU A 240 -20.79 -3.90 8.90
N LEU A 241 -19.58 -3.83 8.36
CA LEU A 241 -18.39 -3.52 9.15
C LEU A 241 -18.42 -2.09 9.74
N SER A 242 -19.10 -1.15 9.09
CA SER A 242 -19.28 0.21 9.63
C SER A 242 -20.13 0.21 10.89
N VAL A 243 -21.17 -0.63 10.97
CA VAL A 243 -21.98 -0.78 12.19
C VAL A 243 -21.11 -1.29 13.34
N LEU A 244 -20.37 -2.37 13.10
CA LEU A 244 -19.50 -2.96 14.12
C LEU A 244 -18.42 -2.00 14.61
N ARG A 245 -17.87 -1.16 13.72
CA ARG A 245 -16.87 -0.13 14.08
C ARG A 245 -17.42 0.99 14.95
N GLN A 246 -18.67 1.36 14.75
CA GLN A 246 -19.33 2.44 15.50
C GLN A 246 -19.85 1.96 16.85
N ALA A 247 -20.06 0.68 17.00
CA ALA A 247 -20.55 0.10 18.25
C ALA A 247 -19.44 0.02 19.31
N HIS A 248 -19.80 0.36 20.56
CA HIS A 248 -18.91 0.20 21.72
C HIS A 248 -19.03 -1.17 22.40
N GLY A 249 -19.88 -2.06 21.87
CA GLY A 249 -20.12 -3.42 22.38
C GLY A 249 -20.69 -4.32 21.31
N PRO A 250 -21.13 -5.55 21.69
CA PRO A 250 -21.79 -6.47 20.77
C PRO A 250 -23.05 -5.88 20.15
N VAL A 251 -23.31 -6.22 18.90
CA VAL A 251 -24.42 -5.72 18.09
C VAL A 251 -25.37 -6.87 17.77
N PRO A 252 -26.68 -6.73 18.01
CA PRO A 252 -27.64 -7.77 17.65
C PRO A 252 -27.80 -7.87 16.13
N LYS A 253 -28.27 -9.05 15.67
CA LYS A 253 -28.40 -9.34 14.23
C LYS A 253 -29.30 -8.34 13.50
N ASP A 254 -30.41 -7.93 14.12
CA ASP A 254 -31.39 -7.01 13.55
C ASP A 254 -30.77 -5.62 13.21
N ALA A 255 -29.82 -5.14 14.02
CA ALA A 255 -29.09 -3.91 13.72
C ALA A 255 -28.18 -4.03 12.48
N LEU A 256 -27.73 -5.24 12.15
CA LEU A 256 -27.01 -5.52 10.91
C LEU A 256 -27.96 -5.72 9.73
N ASP A 257 -29.18 -6.22 9.99
CA ASP A 257 -30.14 -6.55 8.94
C ASP A 257 -30.71 -5.33 8.23
N VAL A 258 -30.78 -4.20 8.91
CA VAL A 258 -31.33 -2.95 8.33
C VAL A 258 -30.38 -2.22 7.39
N VAL A 259 -29.09 -2.58 7.33
CA VAL A 259 -28.11 -1.81 6.53
C VAL A 259 -28.03 -2.22 5.05
N TRP A 260 -28.72 -3.34 4.69
CA TRP A 260 -28.73 -3.84 3.31
C TRP A 260 -30.02 -4.64 3.03
N ASP A 261 -30.77 -4.22 2.01
CA ASP A 261 -32.13 -4.74 1.76
C ASP A 261 -32.15 -6.17 1.20
N ILE A 262 -31.07 -6.61 0.52
CA ILE A 262 -31.01 -7.93 -0.12
C ILE A 262 -30.48 -8.95 0.88
N ALA A 263 -31.38 -9.67 1.55
CA ALA A 263 -31.03 -10.61 2.62
C ALA A 263 -30.00 -11.68 2.21
N PRO A 264 -30.11 -12.40 1.07
CA PRO A 264 -29.11 -13.41 0.70
C PRO A 264 -27.71 -12.82 0.46
N GLN A 265 -27.62 -11.58 -0.01
CA GLN A 265 -26.35 -10.88 -0.21
C GLN A 265 -25.75 -10.44 1.13
N ARG A 266 -26.60 -9.97 2.04
CA ARG A 266 -26.20 -9.55 3.37
C ARG A 266 -25.65 -10.71 4.18
N GLU A 267 -26.31 -11.87 4.17
CA GLU A 267 -25.84 -13.08 4.86
C GLU A 267 -24.48 -13.52 4.33
N ARG A 268 -24.31 -13.67 3.01
CA ARG A 268 -23.00 -14.00 2.43
C ARG A 268 -21.92 -12.98 2.78
N ALA A 269 -22.29 -11.69 2.83
CA ALA A 269 -21.35 -10.62 3.19
C ALA A 269 -20.93 -10.72 4.66
N LEU A 270 -21.85 -11.04 5.55
CA LEU A 270 -21.59 -11.22 6.98
C LEU A 270 -20.75 -12.48 7.23
N ASP A 271 -21.13 -13.62 6.64
CA ASP A 271 -20.35 -14.86 6.70
C ASP A 271 -18.91 -14.62 6.20
N GLY A 272 -18.77 -13.87 5.12
CA GLY A 272 -17.45 -13.48 4.61
C GLY A 272 -16.66 -12.58 5.56
N LEU A 273 -17.30 -11.71 6.35
CA LEU A 273 -16.61 -10.93 7.39
C LEU A 273 -16.10 -11.83 8.52
N ILE A 274 -16.92 -12.80 8.94
CA ILE A 274 -16.58 -13.78 9.98
C ILE A 274 -15.42 -14.67 9.49
N ALA A 275 -15.54 -15.23 8.29
CA ALA A 275 -14.49 -16.06 7.68
C ALA A 275 -13.14 -15.33 7.52
N ASP A 276 -13.18 -14.01 7.28
CA ASP A 276 -12.00 -13.16 7.19
C ASP A 276 -11.45 -12.70 8.56
N GLY A 277 -12.10 -13.09 9.67
CA GLY A 277 -11.73 -12.67 11.02
C GLY A 277 -11.99 -11.18 11.32
N LEU A 278 -12.88 -10.52 10.55
CA LEU A 278 -13.22 -9.11 10.69
C LEU A 278 -14.44 -8.89 11.59
N ALA A 279 -15.16 -9.94 11.89
CA ALA A 279 -16.28 -10.00 12.83
C ALA A 279 -16.28 -11.34 13.57
N GLU A 280 -16.77 -11.34 14.79
CA GLU A 280 -17.02 -12.52 15.60
C GLU A 280 -18.49 -12.60 15.94
N VAL A 281 -19.04 -13.81 15.99
CA VAL A 281 -20.36 -14.11 16.55
C VAL A 281 -20.17 -14.66 17.96
N LEU A 282 -20.92 -14.12 18.91
CA LEU A 282 -20.90 -14.57 20.30
C LEU A 282 -21.97 -15.63 20.56
N ASP A 283 -21.88 -16.32 21.70
CA ASP A 283 -22.78 -17.40 22.08
C ASP A 283 -24.27 -16.97 22.19
N ASP A 284 -24.49 -15.69 22.49
CA ASP A 284 -25.83 -15.07 22.53
C ASP A 284 -26.36 -14.63 21.14
N GLY A 285 -25.63 -14.91 20.07
CA GLY A 285 -25.99 -14.56 18.71
C GLY A 285 -25.72 -13.11 18.32
N THR A 286 -25.03 -12.32 19.16
CA THR A 286 -24.59 -10.97 18.84
C THR A 286 -23.26 -10.98 18.10
N TYR A 287 -22.90 -9.84 17.48
CA TYR A 287 -21.71 -9.68 16.65
C TYR A 287 -20.83 -8.56 17.18
N ARG A 288 -19.52 -8.72 17.07
CA ARG A 288 -18.55 -7.68 17.40
C ARG A 288 -17.34 -7.70 16.47
N LEU A 289 -16.48 -6.69 16.57
CA LEU A 289 -15.12 -6.75 16.03
C LEU A 289 -14.30 -7.79 16.80
N PRO A 290 -13.22 -8.35 16.21
CA PRO A 290 -12.41 -9.37 16.85
C PRO A 290 -11.79 -8.89 18.18
N GLY A 291 -11.87 -9.76 19.20
CA GLY A 291 -11.39 -9.49 20.57
C GLY A 291 -9.90 -9.66 20.78
#